data_363bbb4cfda227640a91723051bf381c
#
_entry.id   363bbb4cfda227640a91723051bf381c
#
_cell.length_a   1.000
_cell.length_b   1.000
_cell.length_c   1.000
_cell.angle_alpha   90.00
_cell.angle_beta   90.00
_cell.angle_gamma   90.00
#
_symmetry.space_group_name_H-M   'P 1'
#
loop_
_entity.id
_entity.type
_entity.pdbx_description
1 polymer ?
#
loop_
_entity_poly.entity_id
_entity_poly.type
_entity_poly.pdbx_seq_one_letter_code
_entity_poly.pdbx_strand_id
1 'polypeptide(L)'
;MATSRQKEIERIHEERLAKLQAMLKNPPHTASTICIDTETTGLKPEENGIVELAIVSGDSEILFHERLNPGDVRWTRKSTEVNGISRKDVAGELAFEDYRPIIQAIFDAADTIIGYNTDFDLDFLAEKGIIPRHAKVIDVMTMYSYVVGQYDEYHGDYRLQKLTRCASQYKYKWTDQAHGALSDALATIYCYPKVAAAYNKKRNGGKEKTTSGKATNKKQVAAGQQGCLVYLVSAAALLLVAMGFIGMLFSAL
;
A
#
# COMPACT_ATOMS: atom_id res chain seq x y z
N MET A 1 -40.79 -3.11 -10.93
CA MET A 1 -40.15 -1.82 -11.33
C MET A 1 -38.96 -1.60 -10.43
N ALA A 2 -37.80 -1.23 -10.99
CA ALA A 2 -36.60 -0.92 -10.21
C ALA A 2 -36.85 0.32 -9.34
N THR A 3 -36.36 0.30 -8.10
CA THR A 3 -36.42 1.45 -7.19
C THR A 3 -35.53 2.59 -7.70
N SER A 4 -35.77 3.83 -7.23
CA SER A 4 -34.92 4.98 -7.57
C SER A 4 -33.46 4.71 -7.23
N ARG A 5 -33.21 4.04 -6.11
CA ARG A 5 -31.87 3.64 -5.68
C ARG A 5 -31.23 2.61 -6.63
N GLN A 6 -32.01 1.63 -7.11
CA GLN A 6 -31.50 0.63 -8.04
C GLN A 6 -31.05 1.28 -9.35
N LYS A 7 -31.83 2.22 -9.88
CA LYS A 7 -31.48 2.98 -11.09
C LYS A 7 -30.22 3.82 -10.90
N GLU A 8 -30.01 4.38 -9.72
CA GLU A 8 -28.81 5.15 -9.42
C GLU A 8 -27.57 4.25 -9.35
N ILE A 9 -27.65 3.08 -8.75
CA ILE A 9 -26.57 2.09 -8.73
C ILE A 9 -26.23 1.65 -10.15
N GLU A 10 -27.22 1.36 -10.99
CA GLU A 10 -27.04 0.97 -12.39
C GLU A 10 -26.34 2.10 -13.18
N ARG A 11 -26.76 3.34 -13.01
CA ARG A 11 -26.13 4.51 -13.66
C ARG A 11 -24.66 4.66 -13.27
N ILE A 12 -24.33 4.57 -11.97
CA ILE A 12 -22.96 4.64 -11.48
C ILE A 12 -22.14 3.50 -12.12
N HIS A 13 -22.66 2.29 -12.13
CA HIS A 13 -21.99 1.13 -12.71
C HIS A 13 -21.67 1.31 -14.20
N GLU A 14 -22.62 1.80 -14.97
CA GLU A 14 -22.41 2.11 -16.40
C GLU A 14 -21.32 3.19 -16.60
N GLU A 15 -21.32 4.25 -15.79
CA GLU A 15 -20.29 5.28 -15.84
C GLU A 15 -18.90 4.72 -15.51
N ARG A 16 -18.80 3.82 -14.51
CA ARG A 16 -17.53 3.16 -14.15
C ARG A 16 -17.04 2.22 -15.24
N LEU A 17 -17.93 1.47 -15.87
CA LEU A 17 -17.59 0.62 -17.03
C LEU A 17 -17.06 1.45 -18.20
N ALA A 18 -17.70 2.57 -18.52
CA ALA A 18 -17.22 3.45 -19.58
C ALA A 18 -15.83 4.04 -19.26
N LYS A 19 -15.59 4.43 -18.00
CA LYS A 19 -14.29 4.89 -17.53
C LYS A 19 -13.22 3.80 -17.65
N LEU A 20 -13.52 2.59 -17.21
CA LEU A 20 -12.61 1.44 -17.33
C LEU A 20 -12.25 1.16 -18.79
N GLN A 21 -13.23 1.16 -19.69
CA GLN A 21 -12.99 0.96 -21.12
C GLN A 21 -12.06 2.04 -21.71
N ALA A 22 -12.23 3.31 -21.26
CA ALA A 22 -11.34 4.38 -21.66
C ALA A 22 -9.92 4.19 -21.12
N MET A 23 -9.76 3.75 -19.89
CA MET A 23 -8.46 3.44 -19.27
C MET A 23 -7.78 2.23 -19.95
N LEU A 24 -8.52 1.20 -20.31
CA LEU A 24 -7.97 0.04 -21.04
C LEU A 24 -7.53 0.41 -22.46
N LYS A 25 -8.23 1.34 -23.11
CA LYS A 25 -7.85 1.85 -24.43
C LYS A 25 -6.64 2.79 -24.39
N ASN A 26 -6.55 3.62 -23.35
CA ASN A 26 -5.47 4.56 -23.11
C ASN A 26 -5.00 4.36 -21.65
N PRO A 27 -4.15 3.33 -21.39
CA PRO A 27 -3.70 3.04 -20.03
C PRO A 27 -2.99 4.25 -19.42
N PRO A 28 -3.11 4.44 -18.10
CA PRO A 28 -2.32 5.45 -17.42
C PRO A 28 -0.84 5.16 -17.64
N HIS A 29 -0.02 6.22 -17.64
CA HIS A 29 1.41 6.03 -17.68
C HIS A 29 1.89 5.31 -16.42
N THR A 30 3.05 4.67 -16.51
CA THR A 30 3.68 3.97 -15.40
C THR A 30 4.85 4.81 -14.88
N ALA A 31 5.26 4.55 -13.65
CA ALA A 31 6.38 5.24 -13.00
C ALA A 31 7.29 4.24 -12.28
N SER A 32 8.61 4.50 -12.29
CA SER A 32 9.60 3.70 -11.56
C SER A 32 9.45 3.83 -10.04
N THR A 33 8.92 4.95 -9.56
CA THR A 33 8.60 5.16 -8.14
C THR A 33 7.12 5.45 -8.01
N ILE A 34 6.44 4.64 -7.18
CA ILE A 34 5.02 4.82 -6.86
C ILE A 34 4.83 4.95 -5.34
N CYS A 35 3.77 5.65 -4.96
CA CYS A 35 3.28 5.66 -3.60
C CYS A 35 1.84 5.13 -3.59
N ILE A 36 1.54 4.26 -2.65
CA ILE A 36 0.25 3.58 -2.54
C ILE A 36 -0.39 3.86 -1.21
N ASP A 37 -1.72 3.82 -1.20
CA ASP A 37 -2.53 3.80 0.01
C ASP A 37 -3.88 3.14 -0.29
N THR A 38 -4.44 2.41 0.68
CA THR A 38 -5.71 1.69 0.56
C THR A 38 -6.65 2.01 1.70
N GLU A 39 -7.94 2.20 1.38
CA GLU A 39 -9.00 2.14 2.35
C GLU A 39 -9.67 0.75 2.31
N THR A 40 -9.97 0.21 3.48
CA THR A 40 -10.42 -1.18 3.60
C THR A 40 -11.66 -1.31 4.48
N THR A 41 -12.34 -2.44 4.40
CA THR A 41 -13.51 -2.75 5.24
C THR A 41 -13.14 -3.26 6.64
N GLY A 42 -11.85 -3.41 6.92
CA GLY A 42 -11.31 -3.88 8.21
C GLY A 42 -9.81 -4.10 8.13
N LEU A 43 -9.25 -4.84 9.07
CA LEU A 43 -7.80 -4.95 9.24
C LEU A 43 -7.19 -6.28 8.76
N LYS A 44 -8.02 -7.24 8.34
CA LYS A 44 -7.58 -8.58 7.99
C LYS A 44 -7.80 -8.84 6.51
N PRO A 45 -6.76 -8.94 5.69
CA PRO A 45 -6.87 -9.13 4.25
C PRO A 45 -7.74 -10.34 3.86
N GLU A 46 -7.66 -11.44 4.61
CA GLU A 46 -8.40 -12.67 4.39
C GLU A 46 -9.92 -12.59 4.70
N GLU A 47 -10.34 -11.58 5.50
CA GLU A 47 -11.75 -11.39 5.89
C GLU A 47 -12.37 -10.12 5.26
N ASN A 48 -11.53 -9.15 4.92
CA ASN A 48 -11.94 -7.81 4.54
C ASN A 48 -11.54 -7.50 3.09
N GLY A 49 -12.04 -6.39 2.55
CA GLY A 49 -11.76 -6.02 1.17
C GLY A 49 -11.32 -4.56 1.03
N ILE A 50 -10.70 -4.26 -0.10
CA ILE A 50 -10.30 -2.89 -0.47
C ILE A 50 -11.55 -2.15 -0.98
N VAL A 51 -11.79 -0.94 -0.49
CA VAL A 51 -12.90 -0.06 -0.90
C VAL A 51 -12.44 1.20 -1.61
N GLU A 52 -11.18 1.57 -1.48
CA GLU A 52 -10.53 2.63 -2.24
C GLU A 52 -9.06 2.28 -2.40
N LEU A 53 -8.50 2.54 -3.57
CA LEU A 53 -7.06 2.40 -3.84
C LEU A 53 -6.58 3.65 -4.57
N ALA A 54 -5.49 4.20 -4.07
CA ALA A 54 -4.74 5.26 -4.75
C ALA A 54 -3.31 4.81 -5.04
N ILE A 55 -2.84 5.12 -6.24
CA ILE A 55 -1.46 4.96 -6.67
C ILE A 55 -1.02 6.27 -7.31
N VAL A 56 -0.01 6.90 -6.74
CA VAL A 56 0.57 8.13 -7.29
C VAL A 56 2.04 7.91 -7.66
N SER A 57 2.55 8.66 -8.64
CA SER A 57 3.96 8.63 -9.00
C SER A 57 4.83 9.31 -7.94
N GLY A 58 6.15 9.12 -8.03
CA GLY A 58 7.13 9.85 -7.22
C GLY A 58 7.02 11.38 -7.32
N ASP A 59 6.45 11.88 -8.41
CA ASP A 59 6.21 13.30 -8.70
C ASP A 59 4.78 13.75 -8.36
N SER A 60 4.03 12.92 -7.62
CA SER A 60 2.65 13.18 -7.17
C SER A 60 1.59 13.19 -8.29
N GLU A 61 1.86 12.61 -9.45
CA GLU A 61 0.85 12.42 -10.48
C GLU A 61 -0.03 11.21 -10.15
N ILE A 62 -1.33 11.33 -10.35
CA ILE A 62 -2.28 10.25 -10.09
C ILE A 62 -2.18 9.22 -11.21
N LEU A 63 -1.69 8.02 -10.90
CA LEU A 63 -1.62 6.89 -11.82
C LEU A 63 -2.91 6.07 -11.76
N PHE A 64 -3.46 5.89 -10.57
CA PHE A 64 -4.72 5.20 -10.34
C PHE A 64 -5.39 5.75 -9.08
N HIS A 65 -6.70 5.99 -9.15
CA HIS A 65 -7.51 6.33 -7.98
C HIS A 65 -8.97 5.96 -8.25
N GLU A 66 -9.45 4.93 -7.58
CA GLU A 66 -10.84 4.45 -7.71
C GLU A 66 -11.37 3.95 -6.37
N ARG A 67 -12.68 4.17 -6.17
CA ARG A 67 -13.46 3.38 -5.23
C ARG A 67 -13.79 2.03 -5.83
N LEU A 68 -13.88 1.01 -4.96
CA LEU A 68 -14.02 -0.38 -5.37
C LEU A 68 -15.15 -1.04 -4.62
N ASN A 69 -15.91 -1.87 -5.32
CA ASN A 69 -16.88 -2.76 -4.67
C ASN A 69 -16.14 -4.01 -4.18
N PRO A 70 -15.99 -4.21 -2.87
CA PRO A 70 -15.26 -5.35 -2.34
C PRO A 70 -16.05 -6.67 -2.39
N GLY A 71 -17.31 -6.63 -2.84
CA GLY A 71 -18.22 -7.79 -2.84
C GLY A 71 -18.76 -8.11 -1.44
N ASP A 72 -19.07 -9.40 -1.24
CA ASP A 72 -19.61 -9.88 0.05
C ASP A 72 -18.47 -10.26 1.01
N VAL A 73 -17.89 -9.25 1.63
CA VAL A 73 -16.82 -9.39 2.63
C VAL A 73 -17.27 -8.83 3.98
N ARG A 74 -16.53 -9.15 5.02
CA ARG A 74 -16.77 -8.59 6.34
C ARG A 74 -16.45 -7.09 6.36
N TRP A 75 -17.36 -6.30 6.97
CA TRP A 75 -17.17 -4.89 7.25
C TRP A 75 -17.12 -4.65 8.75
N THR A 76 -16.13 -3.92 9.18
CA THR A 76 -16.07 -3.47 10.57
C THR A 76 -16.69 -2.08 10.68
N ARG A 77 -17.41 -1.84 11.77
CA ARG A 77 -17.95 -0.50 12.05
C ARG A 77 -16.83 0.54 12.14
N LYS A 78 -15.69 0.13 12.72
CA LYS A 78 -14.55 1.01 12.92
C LYS A 78 -13.91 1.47 11.60
N SER A 79 -13.85 0.63 10.57
CA SER A 79 -13.31 1.05 9.27
C SER A 79 -14.16 2.16 8.65
N THR A 80 -15.49 1.99 8.65
CA THR A 80 -16.41 3.04 8.17
C THR A 80 -16.32 4.33 8.99
N GLU A 81 -16.11 4.25 10.31
CA GLU A 81 -15.89 5.42 11.16
C GLU A 81 -14.59 6.16 10.84
N VAL A 82 -13.57 5.47 10.36
CA VAL A 82 -12.25 6.03 10.02
C VAL A 82 -12.26 6.61 8.61
N ASN A 83 -12.66 5.85 7.59
CA ASN A 83 -12.56 6.25 6.19
C ASN A 83 -13.85 6.85 5.62
N GLY A 84 -14.96 6.79 6.37
CA GLY A 84 -16.24 7.35 5.94
C GLY A 84 -16.94 6.56 4.83
N ILE A 85 -16.37 5.45 4.35
CA ILE A 85 -16.91 4.67 3.24
C ILE A 85 -17.82 3.57 3.77
N SER A 86 -19.04 3.50 3.25
CA SER A 86 -20.02 2.47 3.58
C SER A 86 -20.35 1.59 2.37
N ARG A 87 -21.02 0.45 2.61
CA ARG A 87 -21.53 -0.42 1.53
C ARG A 87 -22.39 0.33 0.50
N LYS A 88 -23.03 1.42 0.90
CA LYS A 88 -23.89 2.21 0.01
C LYS A 88 -23.07 3.02 -0.98
N ASP A 89 -21.90 3.48 -0.55
CA ASP A 89 -21.07 4.37 -1.34
C ASP A 89 -20.32 3.63 -2.45
N VAL A 90 -20.19 2.31 -2.31
CA VAL A 90 -19.49 1.46 -3.30
C VAL A 90 -20.42 0.49 -4.04
N ALA A 91 -21.74 0.59 -3.84
CA ALA A 91 -22.67 -0.38 -4.40
C ALA A 91 -22.71 -0.40 -5.94
N GLY A 92 -22.38 0.72 -6.60
CA GLY A 92 -22.30 0.82 -8.06
C GLY A 92 -20.86 0.79 -8.60
N GLU A 93 -19.87 0.72 -7.72
CA GLU A 93 -18.46 0.69 -8.13
C GLU A 93 -18.09 -0.68 -8.71
N LEU A 94 -17.06 -0.70 -9.55
CA LEU A 94 -16.50 -1.93 -10.11
C LEU A 94 -15.67 -2.67 -9.05
N ALA A 95 -15.49 -3.98 -9.27
CA ALA A 95 -14.63 -4.78 -8.41
C ALA A 95 -13.14 -4.51 -8.69
N PHE A 96 -12.28 -4.87 -7.73
CA PHE A 96 -10.82 -4.81 -7.91
C PHE A 96 -10.36 -5.57 -9.15
N GLU A 97 -10.99 -6.71 -9.39
CA GLU A 97 -10.69 -7.64 -10.48
C GLU A 97 -10.83 -7.01 -11.87
N ASP A 98 -11.76 -6.07 -12.02
CA ASP A 98 -11.98 -5.34 -13.28
C ASP A 98 -10.79 -4.43 -13.62
N TYR A 99 -10.16 -3.83 -12.61
CA TYR A 99 -9.01 -2.95 -12.75
C TYR A 99 -7.65 -3.65 -12.66
N ARG A 100 -7.63 -4.96 -12.32
CA ARG A 100 -6.39 -5.73 -12.10
C ARG A 100 -5.36 -5.56 -13.21
N PRO A 101 -5.68 -5.62 -14.53
CA PRO A 101 -4.66 -5.47 -15.58
C PRO A 101 -3.95 -4.12 -15.53
N ILE A 102 -4.68 -3.05 -15.19
CA ILE A 102 -4.12 -1.69 -15.07
C ILE A 102 -3.22 -1.59 -13.84
N ILE A 103 -3.72 -2.05 -12.70
CA ILE A 103 -2.97 -2.04 -11.43
C ILE A 103 -1.69 -2.88 -11.57
N GLN A 104 -1.79 -4.08 -12.14
CA GLN A 104 -0.64 -4.95 -12.36
C GLN A 104 0.43 -4.30 -13.24
N ALA A 105 0.02 -3.63 -14.32
CA ALA A 105 0.97 -2.95 -15.21
C ALA A 105 1.72 -1.81 -14.48
N ILE A 106 1.06 -1.07 -13.59
CA ILE A 106 1.70 -0.04 -12.76
C ILE A 106 2.71 -0.67 -11.80
N PHE A 107 2.34 -1.76 -11.13
CA PHE A 107 3.21 -2.48 -10.18
C PHE A 107 4.41 -3.15 -10.86
N ASP A 108 4.21 -3.72 -12.05
CA ASP A 108 5.28 -4.39 -12.81
C ASP A 108 6.35 -3.38 -13.32
N ALA A 109 5.98 -2.11 -13.49
CA ALA A 109 6.88 -1.04 -13.90
C ALA A 109 7.58 -0.35 -12.72
N ALA A 110 7.16 -0.61 -11.48
CA ALA A 110 7.70 0.07 -10.31
C ALA A 110 8.98 -0.60 -9.80
N ASP A 111 10.05 0.18 -9.64
CA ASP A 111 11.29 -0.21 -8.95
C ASP A 111 11.24 0.12 -7.46
N THR A 112 10.39 1.08 -7.07
CA THR A 112 10.23 1.52 -5.68
C THR A 112 8.75 1.74 -5.36
N ILE A 113 8.30 1.12 -4.29
CA ILE A 113 6.97 1.29 -3.71
C ILE A 113 7.10 1.96 -2.35
N ILE A 114 6.40 3.06 -2.17
CA ILE A 114 6.38 3.86 -0.95
C ILE A 114 4.98 3.78 -0.34
N GLY A 115 4.88 3.75 0.97
CA GLY A 115 3.61 3.84 1.68
C GLY A 115 3.82 4.32 3.12
N TYR A 116 2.71 4.44 3.85
CA TYR A 116 2.69 4.74 5.28
C TYR A 116 2.05 3.59 6.03
N ASN A 117 2.81 2.70 6.63
CA ASN A 117 2.44 1.34 7.03
C ASN A 117 2.27 0.42 5.82
N THR A 118 3.22 0.46 4.94
CA THR A 118 3.17 -0.11 3.58
C THR A 118 2.84 -1.59 3.54
N ASP A 119 3.28 -2.36 4.55
CA ASP A 119 2.99 -3.80 4.63
C ASP A 119 1.49 -4.07 4.70
N PHE A 120 0.71 -3.20 5.38
CA PHE A 120 -0.74 -3.31 5.44
C PHE A 120 -1.38 -3.25 4.05
N ASP A 121 -1.00 -2.28 3.22
CA ASP A 121 -1.52 -2.12 1.86
C ASP A 121 -1.11 -3.28 0.96
N LEU A 122 0.14 -3.70 1.08
CA LEU A 122 0.68 -4.81 0.30
C LEU A 122 0.04 -6.15 0.65
N ASP A 123 -0.31 -6.39 1.91
CA ASP A 123 -1.02 -7.60 2.33
C ASP A 123 -2.41 -7.68 1.68
N PHE A 124 -3.16 -6.59 1.66
CA PHE A 124 -4.45 -6.51 0.97
C PHE A 124 -4.32 -6.67 -0.56
N LEU A 125 -3.29 -6.09 -1.15
CA LEU A 125 -3.00 -6.24 -2.58
C LEU A 125 -2.55 -7.65 -2.93
N ALA A 126 -1.80 -8.32 -2.06
CA ALA A 126 -1.37 -9.70 -2.22
C ALA A 126 -2.55 -10.68 -2.23
N GLU A 127 -3.57 -10.48 -1.38
CA GLU A 127 -4.82 -11.24 -1.42
C GLU A 127 -5.58 -11.06 -2.76
N LYS A 128 -5.34 -9.94 -3.43
CA LYS A 128 -5.84 -9.66 -4.78
C LYS A 128 -4.89 -10.13 -5.90
N GLY A 129 -3.80 -10.80 -5.55
CA GLY A 129 -2.82 -11.35 -6.47
C GLY A 129 -1.85 -10.31 -7.06
N ILE A 130 -1.79 -9.09 -6.50
CA ILE A 130 -0.79 -8.08 -6.86
C ILE A 130 0.40 -8.23 -5.91
N ILE A 131 1.50 -8.76 -6.42
CA ILE A 131 2.72 -8.98 -5.63
C ILE A 131 3.86 -8.22 -6.30
N PRO A 132 4.53 -7.31 -5.58
CA PRO A 132 5.73 -6.64 -6.08
C PRO A 132 6.82 -7.67 -6.36
N ARG A 133 7.30 -7.75 -7.61
CA ARG A 133 8.28 -8.79 -7.98
C ARG A 133 9.73 -8.36 -7.73
N HIS A 134 10.02 -7.09 -7.94
CA HIS A 134 11.40 -6.56 -7.91
C HIS A 134 11.50 -5.23 -7.17
N ALA A 135 10.37 -4.61 -6.82
CA ALA A 135 10.36 -3.29 -6.23
C ALA A 135 10.93 -3.28 -4.82
N LYS A 136 11.73 -2.25 -4.53
CA LYS A 136 12.12 -1.90 -3.18
C LYS A 136 10.93 -1.30 -2.45
N VAL A 137 10.54 -1.88 -1.32
CA VAL A 137 9.48 -1.35 -0.46
C VAL A 137 10.07 -0.37 0.56
N ILE A 138 9.41 0.77 0.73
CA ILE A 138 9.78 1.82 1.68
C ILE A 138 8.56 2.15 2.55
N ASP A 139 8.69 1.93 3.85
CA ASP A 139 7.70 2.35 4.82
C ASP A 139 8.11 3.66 5.50
N VAL A 140 7.39 4.72 5.17
CA VAL A 140 7.64 6.08 5.70
C VAL A 140 7.28 6.16 7.18
N MET A 141 6.31 5.37 7.67
CA MET A 141 5.92 5.34 9.08
C MET A 141 7.09 4.85 9.96
N THR A 142 7.72 3.75 9.59
CA THR A 142 8.88 3.21 10.31
C THR A 142 10.06 4.18 10.29
N MET A 143 10.36 4.76 9.12
CA MET A 143 11.41 5.77 9.01
C MET A 143 11.14 7.01 9.88
N TYR A 144 9.90 7.49 9.88
CA TYR A 144 9.51 8.66 10.66
C TYR A 144 9.50 8.36 12.17
N SER A 145 9.06 7.17 12.57
CA SER A 145 9.10 6.72 13.97
C SER A 145 10.54 6.71 14.52
N TYR A 146 11.49 6.24 13.71
CA TYR A 146 12.92 6.33 14.04
C TYR A 146 13.39 7.79 14.15
N VAL A 147 12.99 8.67 13.24
CA VAL A 147 13.33 10.11 13.28
C VAL A 147 12.83 10.77 14.56
N VAL A 148 11.57 10.53 14.94
CA VAL A 148 10.97 11.03 16.18
C VAL A 148 11.71 10.49 17.41
N GLY A 149 12.09 9.22 17.40
CA GLY A 149 12.97 8.64 18.41
C GLY A 149 12.29 8.33 19.74
N GLN A 150 10.98 8.19 19.79
CA GLN A 150 10.24 7.74 20.97
C GLN A 150 10.37 6.22 21.08
N TYR A 151 11.42 5.75 21.75
CA TYR A 151 11.64 4.33 21.96
C TYR A 151 10.68 3.78 23.00
N ASP A 152 10.10 2.62 22.72
CA ASP A 152 9.23 1.90 23.63
C ASP A 152 9.99 0.66 24.13
N GLU A 153 10.45 0.71 25.39
CA GLU A 153 11.26 -0.36 25.99
C GLU A 153 10.49 -1.68 26.11
N TYR A 154 9.16 -1.61 26.26
CA TYR A 154 8.34 -2.79 26.37
C TYR A 154 8.25 -3.58 25.04
N HIS A 155 8.11 -2.87 23.93
CA HIS A 155 8.04 -3.48 22.59
C HIS A 155 9.43 -3.62 21.92
N GLY A 156 10.48 -3.01 22.49
CA GLY A 156 11.84 -3.07 21.95
C GLY A 156 12.03 -2.32 20.63
N ASP A 157 11.15 -1.36 20.30
CA ASP A 157 11.17 -0.60 19.05
C ASP A 157 10.68 0.84 19.24
N TYR A 158 10.74 1.64 18.19
CA TYR A 158 10.21 3.00 18.19
C TYR A 158 8.69 3.00 18.07
N ARG A 159 8.03 3.83 18.91
CA ARG A 159 6.59 4.00 18.88
C ARG A 159 6.14 4.54 17.52
N LEU A 160 5.26 3.81 16.83
CA LEU A 160 4.72 4.18 15.54
C LEU A 160 3.99 5.53 15.61
N GLN A 161 4.15 6.34 14.59
CA GLN A 161 3.63 7.70 14.49
C GLN A 161 2.56 7.79 13.40
N LYS A 162 1.50 8.55 13.65
CA LYS A 162 0.44 8.76 12.66
C LYS A 162 0.92 9.63 11.48
N LEU A 163 0.39 9.37 10.29
CA LEU A 163 0.65 10.19 9.09
C LEU A 163 0.29 11.67 9.31
N THR A 164 -0.83 11.94 9.98
CA THR A 164 -1.26 13.32 10.31
C THR A 164 -0.22 14.09 11.14
N ARG A 165 0.50 13.40 12.05
CA ARG A 165 1.61 14.00 12.80
C ARG A 165 2.81 14.27 11.90
N CYS A 166 3.16 13.33 11.03
CA CYS A 166 4.25 13.49 10.06
C CYS A 166 3.96 14.66 9.12
N ALA A 167 2.77 14.67 8.51
CA ALA A 167 2.28 15.72 7.63
C ALA A 167 2.32 17.12 8.31
N SER A 168 1.84 17.21 9.55
CA SER A 168 1.87 18.45 10.33
C SER A 168 3.31 18.92 10.60
N GLN A 169 4.22 18.02 11.00
CA GLN A 169 5.63 18.34 11.23
C GLN A 169 6.31 18.92 10.00
N TYR A 170 6.02 18.36 8.81
CA TYR A 170 6.58 18.81 7.54
C TYR A 170 5.72 19.83 6.80
N LYS A 171 4.68 20.37 7.47
CA LYS A 171 3.82 21.46 6.97
C LYS A 171 3.09 21.10 5.66
N TYR A 172 2.71 19.84 5.51
CA TYR A 172 1.82 19.43 4.43
C TYR A 172 0.47 20.10 4.60
N LYS A 173 -0.08 20.61 3.52
CA LYS A 173 -1.42 21.20 3.51
C LYS A 173 -2.36 20.21 2.86
N TRP A 174 -3.25 19.65 3.64
CA TRP A 174 -4.29 18.76 3.14
C TRP A 174 -5.20 19.52 2.18
N THR A 175 -5.42 18.94 1.01
CA THR A 175 -6.37 19.46 0.01
C THR A 175 -7.77 18.91 0.25
N ASP A 176 -7.86 17.80 0.96
CA ASP A 176 -9.08 17.10 1.35
C ASP A 176 -8.92 16.57 2.77
N GLN A 177 -9.94 15.87 3.30
CA GLN A 177 -9.83 15.27 4.63
C GLN A 177 -8.78 14.13 4.62
N ALA A 178 -8.04 14.00 5.72
CA ALA A 178 -7.25 12.81 6.00
C ALA A 178 -8.18 11.58 6.06
N HIS A 179 -7.60 10.38 5.80
CA HIS A 179 -8.32 9.11 5.70
C HIS A 179 -9.14 8.94 4.41
N GLY A 180 -8.59 9.39 3.29
CA GLY A 180 -8.95 8.97 1.96
C GLY A 180 -7.68 8.54 1.24
N ALA A 181 -7.70 7.42 0.52
CA ALA A 181 -6.50 6.82 -0.04
C ALA A 181 -5.64 7.79 -0.87
N LEU A 182 -6.26 8.63 -1.69
CA LEU A 182 -5.52 9.60 -2.49
C LEU A 182 -4.86 10.69 -1.63
N SER A 183 -5.57 11.22 -0.63
CA SER A 183 -5.03 12.27 0.23
C SER A 183 -3.86 11.77 1.09
N ASP A 184 -3.94 10.52 1.57
CA ASP A 184 -2.92 9.90 2.40
C ASP A 184 -1.69 9.49 1.56
N ALA A 185 -1.87 8.97 0.33
CA ALA A 185 -0.78 8.73 -0.62
C ALA A 185 -0.03 10.03 -0.99
N LEU A 186 -0.76 11.12 -1.28
CA LEU A 186 -0.17 12.43 -1.58
C LEU A 186 0.59 13.02 -0.38
N ALA A 187 0.04 12.89 0.83
CA ALA A 187 0.72 13.33 2.05
C ALA A 187 2.00 12.51 2.30
N THR A 188 1.94 11.21 2.07
CA THR A 188 3.08 10.30 2.24
C THR A 188 4.21 10.62 1.28
N ILE A 189 3.93 10.76 -0.03
CA ILE A 189 4.96 11.08 -1.01
C ILE A 189 5.57 12.47 -0.80
N TYR A 190 4.78 13.44 -0.34
CA TYR A 190 5.27 14.77 0.04
C TYR A 190 6.22 14.71 1.26
N CYS A 191 5.89 13.87 2.26
CA CYS A 191 6.68 13.74 3.47
C CYS A 191 7.96 12.93 3.25
N TYR A 192 7.92 11.93 2.38
CA TYR A 192 8.99 10.95 2.19
C TYR A 192 10.39 11.57 2.03
N PRO A 193 10.67 12.49 1.10
CA PRO A 193 12.03 13.02 0.92
C PRO A 193 12.57 13.74 2.16
N LYS A 194 11.69 14.39 2.93
CA LYS A 194 12.02 15.10 4.17
C LYS A 194 12.32 14.11 5.30
N VAL A 195 11.50 13.05 5.41
CA VAL A 195 11.72 11.96 6.37
C VAL A 195 13.02 11.23 6.05
N ALA A 196 13.25 10.89 4.77
CA ALA A 196 14.45 10.19 4.31
C ALA A 196 15.73 10.99 4.62
N ALA A 197 15.74 12.30 4.39
CA ALA A 197 16.85 13.17 4.73
C ALA A 197 17.14 13.19 6.24
N ALA A 198 16.09 13.34 7.07
CA ALA A 198 16.21 13.32 8.53
C ALA A 198 16.67 11.94 9.06
N TYR A 199 16.13 10.86 8.51
CA TYR A 199 16.48 9.48 8.82
C TYR A 199 17.97 9.22 8.55
N ASN A 200 18.45 9.57 7.35
CA ASN A 200 19.85 9.38 6.96
C ASN A 200 20.80 10.22 7.82
N LYS A 201 20.45 11.49 8.11
CA LYS A 201 21.23 12.34 9.01
C LYS A 201 21.36 11.72 10.39
N LYS A 202 20.28 11.24 10.99
CA LYS A 202 20.28 10.62 12.32
C LYS A 202 21.11 9.33 12.33
N ARG A 203 20.97 8.47 11.30
CA ARG A 203 21.71 7.21 11.17
C ARG A 203 23.21 7.42 10.99
N ASN A 204 23.62 8.43 10.22
CA ASN A 204 25.02 8.73 9.96
C ASN A 204 25.66 9.49 11.12
N GLY A 205 24.96 10.43 11.77
CA GLY A 205 25.46 11.16 12.95
C GLY A 205 25.70 10.27 14.18
N GLY A 206 25.04 9.10 14.26
CA GLY A 206 25.33 8.08 15.27
C GLY A 206 26.67 7.35 15.06
N LYS A 207 27.17 7.30 13.81
CA LYS A 207 28.46 6.65 13.47
C LYS A 207 29.67 7.51 13.79
N GLU A 208 29.56 8.84 13.75
CA GLU A 208 30.70 9.76 14.07
C GLU A 208 31.01 9.81 15.55
N LYS A 209 30.06 9.54 16.46
CA LYS A 209 30.30 9.55 17.91
C LYS A 209 30.99 8.30 18.45
N THR A 210 31.12 7.23 17.66
CA THR A 210 31.73 5.96 18.12
C THR A 210 33.23 5.85 17.77
N THR A 211 33.82 6.79 17.03
CA THR A 211 35.25 6.73 16.63
C THR A 211 36.21 7.53 17.53
N SER A 212 35.73 8.22 18.56
CA SER A 212 36.55 8.98 19.50
C SER A 212 36.43 8.58 20.96
N GLY A 213 36.24 7.31 21.26
CA GLY A 213 36.13 6.79 22.63
C GLY A 213 36.91 5.49 22.79
N LYS A 214 37.94 5.48 23.66
CA LYS A 214 38.79 4.35 24.05
C LYS A 214 38.00 3.06 24.21
N ALA A 215 38.56 1.99 23.64
CA ALA A 215 38.14 0.61 23.80
C ALA A 215 37.90 0.25 25.29
N THR A 216 36.67 0.01 25.67
CA THR A 216 36.33 -0.80 26.83
C THR A 216 35.34 -1.88 26.34
N ASN A 217 35.76 -3.12 26.51
CA ASN A 217 35.07 -4.36 26.22
C ASN A 217 33.64 -4.33 26.74
N LYS A 218 32.64 -4.31 25.85
CA LYS A 218 31.27 -4.71 26.17
C LYS A 218 30.71 -5.55 25.03
N LYS A 219 30.23 -6.73 25.39
CA LYS A 219 29.60 -7.72 24.54
C LYS A 219 28.65 -7.07 23.53
N GLN A 220 28.91 -7.32 22.26
CA GLN A 220 27.96 -7.04 21.18
C GLN A 220 26.71 -7.89 21.38
N VAL A 221 25.63 -7.21 21.71
CA VAL A 221 24.30 -7.74 21.46
C VAL A 221 24.02 -7.39 20.00
N ALA A 222 23.86 -8.39 19.20
CA ALA A 222 23.49 -8.25 17.78
C ALA A 222 22.12 -7.55 17.71
N ALA A 223 22.12 -6.31 17.24
CA ALA A 223 20.90 -5.64 16.82
C ALA A 223 20.36 -6.36 15.58
N GLY A 224 19.17 -6.93 15.72
CA GLY A 224 18.53 -7.70 14.67
C GLY A 224 18.35 -6.86 13.40
N GLN A 225 18.86 -7.39 12.31
CA GLN A 225 18.44 -7.03 10.98
C GLN A 225 17.02 -7.54 10.77
N GLN A 226 16.03 -6.72 11.07
CA GLN A 226 14.68 -6.90 10.60
C GLN A 226 14.28 -5.63 9.87
N GLY A 227 13.95 -5.75 8.59
CA GLY A 227 13.42 -4.67 7.81
C GLY A 227 13.99 -4.54 6.41
N CYS A 228 14.15 -5.62 5.71
CA CYS A 228 14.14 -5.66 4.26
C CYS A 228 13.75 -7.09 3.87
N LEU A 229 12.47 -7.40 3.96
CA LEU A 229 11.94 -8.62 3.35
C LEU A 229 11.97 -8.40 1.83
N VAL A 230 13.07 -8.83 1.23
CA VAL A 230 13.06 -9.09 -0.21
C VAL A 230 12.22 -10.37 -0.36
N TYR A 231 11.03 -10.24 -0.92
CA TYR A 231 10.23 -11.38 -1.34
C TYR A 231 10.98 -12.10 -2.46
N LEU A 232 11.94 -12.93 -2.09
CA LEU A 232 12.50 -13.95 -2.97
C LEU A 232 11.49 -15.11 -3.00
N VAL A 233 10.54 -15.03 -3.93
CA VAL A 233 9.77 -16.22 -4.31
C VAL A 233 10.76 -17.20 -4.90
N SER A 234 11.09 -18.26 -4.13
CA SER A 234 11.97 -19.32 -4.60
C SER A 234 11.33 -19.96 -5.83
N ALA A 235 12.11 -20.14 -6.88
CA ALA A 235 11.72 -20.78 -8.16
C ALA A 235 11.15 -22.21 -8.00
N ALA A 236 11.13 -22.76 -6.80
CA ALA A 236 10.57 -24.07 -6.48
C ALA A 236 9.01 -24.10 -6.45
N ALA A 237 8.34 -22.96 -6.22
CA ALA A 237 6.87 -22.93 -6.20
C ALA A 237 6.25 -22.88 -7.60
N LEU A 238 7.00 -22.42 -8.62
CA LEU A 238 6.52 -22.34 -10.01
C LEU A 238 6.55 -23.68 -10.76
N LEU A 239 7.32 -24.66 -10.28
CA LEU A 239 7.41 -26.00 -10.91
C LEU A 239 6.25 -26.93 -10.54
N LEU A 240 5.55 -26.71 -9.44
CA LEU A 240 4.44 -27.57 -9.01
C LEU A 240 3.11 -27.21 -9.71
N VAL A 241 2.94 -26.00 -10.19
CA VAL A 241 1.72 -25.60 -10.94
C VAL A 241 1.80 -26.07 -12.41
N ALA A 242 3.00 -26.11 -12.98
CA ALA A 242 3.18 -26.58 -14.38
C ALA A 242 3.04 -28.10 -14.53
N MET A 243 3.34 -28.90 -13.49
CA MET A 243 3.17 -30.35 -13.54
C MET A 243 1.74 -30.83 -13.29
N GLY A 244 0.87 -29.99 -12.66
CA GLY A 244 -0.54 -30.32 -12.45
C GLY A 244 -1.40 -30.21 -13.72
N PHE A 245 -0.99 -29.43 -14.72
CA PHE A 245 -1.75 -29.23 -15.96
C PHE A 245 -1.45 -30.25 -17.05
N ILE A 246 -0.34 -30.98 -16.96
CA ILE A 246 0.04 -32.02 -17.95
C ILE A 246 -0.63 -33.38 -17.60
N GLY A 247 -1.00 -33.60 -16.34
CA GLY A 247 -1.67 -34.82 -15.89
C GLY A 247 -3.14 -34.96 -16.29
N MET A 248 -3.82 -33.88 -16.67
CA MET A 248 -5.26 -33.90 -17.04
C MET A 248 -5.54 -34.08 -18.53
N LEU A 249 -4.51 -34.09 -19.38
CA LEU A 249 -4.67 -34.25 -20.83
C LEU A 249 -4.40 -35.68 -21.33
N PHE A 250 -4.03 -36.62 -20.44
CA PHE A 250 -3.80 -38.03 -20.81
C PHE A 250 -4.82 -39.04 -20.24
N SER A 251 -5.96 -38.59 -19.70
CA SER A 251 -7.00 -39.48 -19.21
C SER A 251 -8.30 -39.46 -20.07
N ALA A 252 -8.25 -38.95 -21.29
CA ALA A 252 -9.39 -38.93 -22.23
C ALA A 252 -8.92 -39.32 -23.64
N LEU A 253 -8.35 -40.54 -23.74
CA LEU A 253 -8.25 -41.33 -25.00
C LEU A 253 -8.42 -42.78 -24.66
#